data_5fe79a92300d77da8500468d1d4104f6
#
_entry.id   5fe79a92300d77da8500468d1d4104f6
#
_cell.length_a   1.000
_cell.length_b   1.000
_cell.length_c   1.000
_cell.angle_alpha   90.00
_cell.angle_beta   90.00
_cell.angle_gamma   90.00
#
_symmetry.space_group_name_H-M   'P 1'
#
loop_
_entity.id
_entity.type
_entity.pdbx_description
1 polymer ?
#
loop_
_entity_poly.entity_id
_entity_poly.type
_entity_poly.pdbx_seq_one_letter_code
_entity_poly.pdbx_strand_id
1 'polypeptide(L)'
;MDNKIKVMFIGEKRIHSDKKNQDYHVLEVVMPPRKRSDTGEVIPAQATQYFIDVNNRMADGLVMGDIVALNIDYDPVAKRETLLNMDRVAESPFSAEDFA
;
A
#
# COMPACT_ATOMS: atom_id res chain seq x y z
N MET A 1 -8.37 -4.30 17.87
CA MET A 1 -8.91 -3.23 17.02
C MET A 1 -8.32 -3.39 15.62
N ASP A 2 -9.18 -3.49 14.62
CA ASP A 2 -8.70 -3.70 13.26
C ASP A 2 -8.16 -2.40 12.68
N ASN A 3 -6.88 -2.40 12.34
CA ASN A 3 -6.23 -1.25 11.70
C ASN A 3 -6.26 -1.42 10.18
N LYS A 4 -7.47 -1.66 9.64
CA LYS A 4 -7.63 -1.83 8.20
C LYS A 4 -7.91 -0.51 7.54
N ILE A 5 -7.16 -0.23 6.50
CA ILE A 5 -7.28 0.99 5.71
C ILE A 5 -7.55 0.59 4.26
N LYS A 6 -8.59 1.15 3.66
CA LYS A 6 -8.88 0.92 2.24
C LYS A 6 -8.09 1.90 1.41
N VAL A 7 -7.34 1.38 0.45
CA VAL A 7 -6.49 2.19 -0.42
C VAL A 7 -6.59 1.65 -1.85
N MET A 8 -6.12 2.43 -2.80
CA MET A 8 -6.04 1.98 -4.19
C MET A 8 -4.62 1.47 -4.44
N PHE A 9 -4.52 0.23 -4.94
CA PHE A 9 -3.24 -0.34 -5.33
C PHE A 9 -2.78 0.28 -6.65
N ILE A 10 -1.52 0.75 -6.70
CA ILE A 10 -0.94 1.32 -7.91
C ILE A 10 -0.04 0.31 -8.60
N GLY A 11 0.84 -0.33 -7.84
CA GLY A 11 1.78 -1.28 -8.42
C GLY A 11 2.79 -1.76 -7.41
N GLU A 12 3.70 -2.59 -7.90
CA GLU A 12 4.81 -3.10 -7.10
C GLU A 12 6.09 -2.98 -7.92
N LYS A 13 7.21 -2.86 -7.22
CA LYS A 13 8.51 -2.84 -7.87
C LYS A 13 9.55 -3.49 -6.99
N ARG A 14 10.59 -4.02 -7.61
CA ARG A 14 11.73 -4.61 -6.93
C ARG A 14 12.93 -3.72 -7.16
N ILE A 15 13.62 -3.39 -6.07
CA ILE A 15 14.76 -2.48 -6.10
C ILE A 15 15.97 -3.21 -5.54
N HIS A 16 17.09 -3.11 -6.24
CA HIS A 16 18.35 -3.64 -5.73
C HIS A 16 19.20 -2.47 -5.25
N SER A 17 19.69 -2.55 -4.01
CA SER A 17 20.58 -1.57 -3.45
C SER A 17 22.01 -2.09 -3.54
N ASP A 18 22.83 -1.51 -4.42
CA ASP A 18 24.23 -1.89 -4.55
C ASP A 18 25.01 -1.58 -3.28
N LYS A 19 24.66 -0.49 -2.62
CA LYS A 19 25.34 -0.03 -1.41
C LYS A 19 25.19 -1.04 -0.27
N LYS A 20 23.99 -1.63 -0.14
CA LYS A 20 23.71 -2.61 0.92
C LYS A 20 23.70 -4.03 0.41
N ASN A 21 23.87 -4.21 -0.90
CA ASN A 21 23.77 -5.51 -1.57
C ASN A 21 22.52 -6.26 -1.12
N GLN A 22 21.39 -5.58 -1.19
CA GLN A 22 20.12 -6.09 -0.69
C GLN A 22 18.99 -5.74 -1.65
N ASP A 23 18.08 -6.68 -1.84
CA ASP A 23 16.89 -6.47 -2.65
C ASP A 23 15.74 -6.03 -1.77
N TYR A 24 14.93 -5.11 -2.31
CA TYR A 24 13.72 -4.62 -1.65
C TYR A 24 12.54 -4.82 -2.56
N HIS A 25 11.42 -5.18 -1.95
CA HIS A 25 10.13 -5.25 -2.63
C HIS A 25 9.25 -4.11 -2.10
N VAL A 26 8.77 -3.27 -2.99
CA VAL A 26 8.03 -2.06 -2.61
C VAL A 26 6.64 -2.12 -3.20
N LEU A 27 5.62 -1.91 -2.36
CA LEU A 27 4.23 -1.78 -2.80
C LEU A 27 3.86 -0.31 -2.79
N GLU A 28 3.22 0.15 -3.86
CA GLU A 28 2.76 1.52 -3.98
C GLU A 28 1.24 1.57 -3.97
N VAL A 29 0.69 2.43 -3.13
CA VAL A 29 -0.75 2.60 -2.96
C VAL A 29 -1.09 4.08 -2.87
N VAL A 30 -2.35 4.42 -3.14
CA VAL A 30 -2.86 5.77 -2.92
C VAL A 30 -3.80 5.72 -1.72
N MET A 31 -3.45 6.47 -0.69
CA MET A 31 -4.34 6.70 0.45
C MET A 31 -5.45 7.65 0.01
N PRO A 32 -6.72 7.34 0.30
CA PRO A 32 -7.81 8.23 -0.07
C PRO A 32 -7.78 9.54 0.74
N PRO A 33 -8.43 10.60 0.25
CA PRO A 33 -8.60 11.80 1.04
C PRO A 33 -9.34 11.47 2.33
N ARG A 34 -8.95 12.13 3.42
CA ARG A 34 -9.57 11.90 4.71
C ARG A 34 -9.68 13.21 5.47
N LYS A 35 -10.57 13.23 6.44
CA LYS A 35 -10.81 14.41 7.26
C LYS A 35 -10.31 14.16 8.66
N ARG A 36 -9.52 15.07 9.18
CA ARG A 36 -9.06 14.98 10.58
C ARG A 36 -10.23 15.26 11.52
N SER A 37 -10.38 14.39 12.51
CA SER A 37 -11.49 14.52 13.47
C SER A 37 -11.28 15.67 14.46
N ASP A 38 -10.03 16.06 14.71
CA ASP A 38 -9.71 17.10 15.67
C ASP A 38 -9.85 18.52 15.10
N THR A 39 -9.45 18.71 13.84
CA THR A 39 -9.42 20.06 13.23
C THR A 39 -10.42 20.22 12.10
N GLY A 40 -10.98 19.14 11.58
CA GLY A 40 -11.84 19.15 10.40
C GLY A 40 -11.10 19.40 9.09
N GLU A 41 -9.76 19.45 9.16
CA GLU A 41 -8.94 19.65 7.97
C GLU A 41 -9.02 18.45 7.04
N VAL A 42 -9.12 18.69 5.73
CA VAL A 42 -9.13 17.64 4.73
C VAL A 42 -7.69 17.35 4.31
N ILE A 43 -7.27 16.10 4.50
CA ILE A 43 -5.97 15.63 4.05
C ILE A 43 -6.16 15.06 2.65
N PRO A 44 -5.47 15.57 1.63
CA PRO A 44 -5.65 15.09 0.26
C PRO A 44 -5.14 13.67 0.07
N ALA A 45 -5.55 13.04 -1.02
CA ALA A 45 -5.06 11.72 -1.39
C ALA A 45 -3.54 11.77 -1.54
N GLN A 46 -2.86 10.72 -1.05
CA GLN A 46 -1.41 10.68 -1.03
C GLN A 46 -0.91 9.32 -1.52
N ALA A 47 0.13 9.34 -2.35
CA ALA A 47 0.83 8.12 -2.72
C ALA A 47 1.73 7.70 -1.55
N THR A 48 1.68 6.43 -1.22
CA THR A 48 2.44 5.87 -0.09
C THR A 48 3.12 4.59 -0.53
N GLN A 49 4.32 4.36 -0.02
CA GLN A 49 5.10 3.15 -0.32
C GLN A 49 5.27 2.33 0.94
N TYR A 50 5.18 1.00 0.79
CA TYR A 50 5.46 0.05 1.86
C TYR A 50 6.55 -0.90 1.41
N PHE A 51 7.57 -1.07 2.24
CA PHE A 51 8.64 -2.03 2.00
C PHE A 51 8.23 -3.36 2.63
N ILE A 52 8.27 -4.42 1.84
CA ILE A 52 7.95 -5.76 2.30
C ILE A 52 9.08 -6.71 1.95
N ASP A 53 9.02 -7.92 2.51
CA ASP A 53 10.01 -8.95 2.22
C ASP A 53 9.98 -9.31 0.74
N VAL A 54 11.16 -9.52 0.14
CA VAL A 54 11.28 -9.82 -1.30
C VAL A 54 10.55 -11.11 -1.69
N ASN A 55 10.33 -12.00 -0.73
CA ASN A 55 9.63 -13.26 -0.98
C ASN A 55 8.15 -13.17 -0.66
N ASN A 56 7.68 -12.02 -0.18
CA ASN A 56 6.28 -11.82 0.14
C ASN A 56 5.46 -11.68 -1.12
N ARG A 57 4.37 -12.41 -1.22
CA ARG A 57 3.52 -12.44 -2.42
C ARG A 57 2.13 -11.87 -2.18
N MET A 58 1.98 -11.01 -1.17
CA MET A 58 0.67 -10.47 -0.84
C MET A 58 0.04 -9.65 -1.98
N ALA A 59 0.87 -9.15 -2.89
CA ALA A 59 0.38 -8.36 -4.02
C ALA A 59 0.14 -9.20 -5.29
N ASP A 60 0.38 -10.51 -5.24
CA ASP A 60 0.18 -11.38 -6.40
C ASP A 60 -1.29 -11.36 -6.82
N GLY A 61 -1.52 -11.18 -8.12
CA GLY A 61 -2.87 -11.13 -8.66
C GLY A 61 -3.56 -9.78 -8.57
N LEU A 62 -2.94 -8.80 -7.94
CA LEU A 62 -3.48 -7.45 -7.89
C LEU A 62 -3.14 -6.69 -9.18
N VAL A 63 -4.08 -5.83 -9.58
CA VAL A 63 -3.93 -4.99 -10.77
C VAL A 63 -4.01 -3.54 -10.34
N MET A 64 -3.36 -2.66 -11.08
CA MET A 64 -3.43 -1.23 -10.80
C MET A 64 -4.89 -0.77 -10.75
N GLY A 65 -5.24 -0.07 -9.69
CA GLY A 65 -6.59 0.42 -9.46
C GLY A 65 -7.44 -0.46 -8.56
N ASP A 66 -6.98 -1.68 -8.23
CA ASP A 66 -7.70 -2.53 -7.28
C ASP A 66 -7.82 -1.82 -5.94
N ILE A 67 -8.99 -1.93 -5.32
CA ILE A 67 -9.19 -1.41 -3.97
C ILE A 67 -8.84 -2.53 -2.99
N VAL A 68 -7.91 -2.26 -2.11
CA VAL A 68 -7.40 -3.24 -1.16
C VAL A 68 -7.53 -2.70 0.26
N ALA A 69 -7.72 -3.62 1.20
CA ALA A 69 -7.70 -3.30 2.62
C ALA A 69 -6.34 -3.68 3.17
N LEU A 70 -5.62 -2.70 3.69
CA LEU A 70 -4.33 -2.91 4.32
C LEU A 70 -4.54 -3.20 5.80
N ASN A 71 -3.88 -4.24 6.30
CA ASN A 71 -3.81 -4.51 7.72
C ASN A 71 -2.42 -4.09 8.20
N ILE A 72 -2.37 -3.03 8.99
CA ILE A 72 -1.13 -2.41 9.42
C ILE A 72 -0.99 -2.55 10.93
N ASP A 73 0.21 -2.95 11.37
CA ASP A 73 0.58 -2.96 12.76
C ASP A 73 1.45 -1.76 13.06
N TYR A 74 1.15 -1.04 14.12
CA TYR A 74 1.91 0.13 14.53
C TYR A 74 2.62 -0.14 15.85
N ASP A 75 3.95 0.01 15.83
CA ASP A 75 4.79 -0.09 17.02
C ASP A 75 5.03 1.31 17.58
N PRO A 76 4.39 1.67 18.70
CA PRO A 76 4.54 3.01 19.26
C PRO A 76 5.94 3.28 19.82
N VAL A 77 6.67 2.25 20.17
CA VAL A 77 8.04 2.43 20.71
C VAL A 77 9.01 2.75 19.57
N ALA A 78 8.96 1.99 18.50
CA ALA A 78 9.80 2.22 17.33
C ALA A 78 9.22 3.29 16.41
N LYS A 79 7.98 3.71 16.61
CA LYS A 79 7.24 4.64 15.75
C LYS A 79 7.24 4.18 14.30
N ARG A 80 6.97 2.88 14.13
CA ARG A 80 7.03 2.23 12.82
C ARG A 80 5.72 1.54 12.50
N GLU A 81 5.28 1.69 11.25
CA GLU A 81 4.16 0.94 10.71
C GLU A 81 4.68 -0.25 9.92
N THR A 82 4.06 -1.41 10.12
CA THR A 82 4.39 -2.62 9.38
C THR A 82 3.15 -3.12 8.66
N LEU A 83 3.26 -3.32 7.35
CA LEU A 83 2.17 -3.88 6.57
C LEU A 83 2.15 -5.40 6.78
N LEU A 84 1.06 -5.89 7.39
CA LEU A 84 0.91 -7.31 7.70
C LEU A 84 0.31 -8.08 6.53
N ASN A 85 -0.76 -7.57 5.95
CA ASN A 85 -1.37 -8.18 4.77
C ASN A 85 -2.17 -7.16 3.97
N MET A 86 -2.62 -7.61 2.79
CA MET A 86 -3.36 -6.78 1.85
C MET A 86 -4.42 -7.66 1.19
N ASP A 87 -5.70 -7.32 1.38
CA ASP A 87 -6.81 -8.07 0.83
C ASP A 87 -7.56 -7.26 -0.20
N ARG A 88 -7.80 -7.85 -1.38
CA ARG A 88 -8.59 -7.16 -2.40
C ARG A 88 -10.04 -7.09 -1.97
N VAL A 89 -10.58 -5.87 -1.93
CA VAL A 89 -11.96 -5.60 -1.55
C VAL A 89 -12.83 -5.39 -2.78
N ALA A 90 -12.27 -4.77 -3.82
CA ALA A 90 -12.99 -4.51 -5.06
C ALA A 90 -12.01 -4.58 -6.23
N GLU A 91 -12.52 -4.99 -7.38
CA GLU A 91 -11.69 -5.07 -8.57
C GLU A 91 -11.44 -3.69 -9.15
N SER A 92 -10.33 -3.60 -9.90
CA SER A 92 -9.98 -2.39 -10.62
C SER A 92 -11.08 -2.03 -11.62
N PRO A 93 -11.49 -0.74 -11.69
CA PRO A 93 -12.40 -0.29 -12.74
C PRO A 93 -11.73 -0.21 -14.10
N PHE A 94 -10.41 -0.40 -14.14
CA PHE A 94 -9.64 -0.35 -15.39
C PHE A 94 -9.42 -1.76 -15.94
N SER A 95 -9.37 -1.88 -17.25
CA SER A 95 -9.00 -3.15 -17.90
C SER A 95 -7.59 -3.02 -18.46
N ALA A 96 -6.99 -4.16 -18.81
CA ALA A 96 -5.65 -4.15 -19.41
C ALA A 96 -5.64 -3.36 -20.73
N GLU A 97 -6.77 -3.31 -21.43
CA GLU A 97 -6.89 -2.57 -22.68
C GLU A 97 -6.79 -1.05 -22.48
N ASP A 98 -7.14 -0.56 -21.30
CA ASP A 98 -7.07 0.86 -20.98
C ASP A 98 -5.63 1.36 -20.93
N PHE A 99 -4.68 0.45 -20.78
CA PHE A 99 -3.25 0.78 -20.65
C PHE A 99 -2.44 0.34 -21.87
N ALA A 100 -3.08 -0.21 -22.86
CA ALA A 100 -2.40 -0.67 -24.07
C ALA A 100 -1.96 0.50 -24.97
#